data_8ab3aa556c84f42107012331c5218ea8
#
_entry.id   8ab3aa556c84f42107012331c5218ea8
#
_cell.length_a   1.000
_cell.length_b   1.000
_cell.length_c   1.000
_cell.angle_alpha   90.00
_cell.angle_beta   90.00
_cell.angle_gamma   90.00
#
_symmetry.space_group_name_H-M   'P 1'
#
loop_
_entity.id
_entity.type
_entity.pdbx_description
1 polymer ?
#
loop_
_entity_poly.entity_id
_entity_poly.type
_entity_poly.pdbx_seq_one_letter_code
_entity_poly.pdbx_strand_id
1 'polypeptide(L)'
;VRFSIKALGDYTRRLQDNLEVGARVEVEGPYGCFDFRRGLAGRQVWVAAGIGVTPFIAWLESLQAVPESAPSVELHYCVRNSQEALFAGRLRELCEHLPSVTLHIRYSDEQGKPKAAQLGVLKSAEGRWPSVWFCGPQGLADSLRRDLRRQGMPLRLFHQEAFRMR
;
A
#
# COMPACT_ATOMS: atom_id res chain seq x y z
N VAL A 1 -13.29 -12.96 -5.24
CA VAL A 1 -11.99 -12.26 -5.47
C VAL A 1 -12.29 -10.99 -6.26
N ARG A 2 -11.60 -9.88 -5.94
CA ARG A 2 -11.72 -8.59 -6.64
C ARG A 2 -10.37 -8.22 -7.22
N PHE A 3 -10.34 -7.83 -8.48
CA PHE A 3 -9.17 -7.31 -9.15
C PHE A 3 -9.37 -5.83 -9.50
N SER A 4 -8.31 -5.04 -9.39
CA SER A 4 -8.27 -3.66 -9.86
C SER A 4 -7.20 -3.53 -10.93
N ILE A 5 -7.58 -3.16 -12.14
CA ILE A 5 -6.70 -3.12 -13.30
C ILE A 5 -6.57 -1.67 -13.76
N LYS A 6 -5.35 -1.15 -13.79
CA LYS A 6 -5.06 0.19 -14.33
C LYS A 6 -4.87 0.12 -15.85
N ALA A 7 -5.54 0.99 -16.57
CA ALA A 7 -5.40 1.10 -18.04
C ALA A 7 -4.05 1.75 -18.39
N LEU A 8 -3.02 0.95 -18.63
CA LEU A 8 -1.66 1.42 -18.94
C LEU A 8 -1.18 1.05 -20.34
N GLY A 9 -1.48 -0.15 -20.83
CA GLY A 9 -1.12 -0.65 -22.14
C GLY A 9 -2.34 -0.82 -23.04
N ASP A 10 -2.13 -1.16 -24.30
CA ASP A 10 -3.20 -1.29 -25.29
C ASP A 10 -4.23 -2.34 -24.91
N TYR A 11 -3.80 -3.47 -24.35
CA TYR A 11 -4.69 -4.52 -23.86
C TYR A 11 -5.55 -4.03 -22.69
N THR A 12 -4.93 -3.45 -21.66
CA THR A 12 -5.64 -3.03 -20.45
C THR A 12 -6.55 -1.82 -20.67
N ARG A 13 -6.27 -0.98 -21.68
CA ARG A 13 -7.14 0.13 -22.09
C ARG A 13 -8.44 -0.37 -22.75
N ARG A 14 -8.36 -1.48 -23.48
CA ARG A 14 -9.51 -2.11 -24.16
C ARG A 14 -10.21 -3.18 -23.32
N LEU A 15 -9.71 -3.46 -22.12
CA LEU A 15 -10.24 -4.54 -21.30
C LEU A 15 -11.72 -4.34 -20.96
N GLN A 16 -12.12 -3.09 -20.72
CA GLN A 16 -13.51 -2.74 -20.43
C GLN A 16 -14.42 -3.00 -21.63
N ASP A 17 -13.92 -2.81 -22.84
CA ASP A 17 -14.69 -3.01 -24.08
C ASP A 17 -14.76 -4.50 -24.47
N ASN A 18 -13.80 -5.30 -24.03
CA ASN A 18 -13.64 -6.71 -24.42
C ASN A 18 -14.08 -7.71 -23.34
N LEU A 19 -14.35 -7.24 -22.11
CA LEU A 19 -14.75 -8.11 -21.00
C LEU A 19 -16.20 -7.85 -20.62
N GLU A 20 -17.06 -8.80 -20.97
CA GLU A 20 -18.48 -8.74 -20.63
C GLU A 20 -18.75 -9.32 -19.24
N VAL A 21 -19.83 -8.84 -18.59
CA VAL A 21 -20.33 -9.42 -17.33
C VAL A 21 -20.78 -10.86 -17.58
N GLY A 22 -20.24 -11.80 -16.82
CA GLY A 22 -20.49 -13.23 -16.98
C GLY A 22 -19.47 -13.97 -17.86
N ALA A 23 -18.49 -13.27 -18.44
CA ALA A 23 -17.40 -13.91 -19.16
C ALA A 23 -16.59 -14.85 -18.24
N ARG A 24 -16.27 -16.05 -18.75
CA ARG A 24 -15.41 -17.00 -18.04
C ARG A 24 -13.98 -16.51 -18.04
N VAL A 25 -13.38 -16.45 -16.85
CA VAL A 25 -11.97 -16.08 -16.68
C VAL A 25 -11.24 -17.15 -15.88
N GLU A 26 -9.94 -17.30 -16.11
CA GLU A 26 -9.06 -18.14 -15.33
C GLU A 26 -8.23 -17.26 -14.40
N VAL A 27 -8.08 -17.67 -13.15
CA VAL A 27 -7.33 -16.95 -12.13
C VAL A 27 -6.34 -17.91 -11.50
N GLU A 28 -5.07 -17.54 -11.57
CA GLU A 28 -4.00 -18.25 -10.88
C GLU A 28 -3.52 -17.48 -9.66
N GLY A 29 -3.19 -18.20 -8.60
CA GLY A 29 -2.68 -17.63 -7.35
C GLY A 29 -3.32 -18.28 -6.12
N PRO A 30 -3.10 -17.71 -4.92
CA PRO A 30 -2.29 -16.51 -4.66
C PRO A 30 -0.79 -16.79 -4.72
N TYR A 31 -0.02 -15.81 -5.18
CA TYR A 31 1.45 -15.87 -5.22
C TYR A 31 2.06 -14.82 -4.27
N GLY A 32 3.31 -15.09 -3.84
CA GLY A 32 4.10 -14.15 -3.05
C GLY A 32 3.94 -14.31 -1.54
N CYS A 33 4.60 -13.39 -0.82
CA CYS A 33 4.70 -13.42 0.65
C CYS A 33 4.43 -12.05 1.27
N PHE A 34 3.73 -11.16 0.57
CA PHE A 34 3.41 -9.83 1.05
C PHE A 34 2.27 -9.90 2.05
N ASP A 35 2.61 -10.11 3.34
CA ASP A 35 1.67 -10.25 4.44
C ASP A 35 2.21 -9.50 5.66
N PHE A 36 1.48 -8.48 6.13
CA PHE A 36 1.86 -7.63 7.25
C PHE A 36 2.08 -8.40 8.57
N ARG A 37 1.48 -9.58 8.72
CA ARG A 37 1.62 -10.45 9.89
C ARG A 37 3.04 -11.03 10.02
N ARG A 38 3.81 -11.03 8.93
CA ARG A 38 5.21 -11.45 8.90
C ARG A 38 6.17 -10.34 9.37
N GLY A 39 5.65 -9.12 9.58
CA GLY A 39 6.41 -8.03 10.17
C GLY A 39 6.76 -8.30 11.62
N LEU A 40 7.82 -7.64 12.11
CA LEU A 40 8.12 -7.64 13.52
C LEU A 40 6.97 -6.99 14.29
N ALA A 41 6.69 -7.50 15.50
CA ALA A 41 5.70 -6.90 16.39
C ALA A 41 6.05 -5.43 16.68
N GLY A 42 5.04 -4.55 16.60
CA GLY A 42 5.19 -3.13 16.87
C GLY A 42 4.51 -2.28 15.80
N ARG A 43 4.95 -1.00 15.73
CA ARG A 43 4.39 -0.03 14.78
C ARG A 43 4.77 -0.38 13.34
N GLN A 44 3.81 -0.24 12.46
CA GLN A 44 3.99 -0.46 11.03
C GLN A 44 3.67 0.83 10.24
N VAL A 45 4.34 1.00 9.10
CA VAL A 45 4.04 2.06 8.13
C VAL A 45 3.72 1.39 6.80
N TRP A 46 2.50 1.59 6.35
CA TRP A 46 2.01 1.05 5.09
C TRP A 46 1.98 2.16 4.04
N VAL A 47 2.62 1.95 2.91
CA VAL A 47 2.75 2.95 1.85
C VAL A 47 2.21 2.39 0.55
N ALA A 48 1.03 2.86 0.19
CA ALA A 48 0.32 2.54 -1.03
C ALA A 48 0.52 3.65 -2.06
N ALA A 49 0.97 3.34 -3.27
CA ALA A 49 1.07 4.33 -4.33
C ALA A 49 0.23 3.95 -5.55
N GLY A 50 -0.75 4.80 -5.89
CA GLY A 50 -1.71 4.56 -6.96
C GLY A 50 -2.48 3.24 -6.78
N ILE A 51 -2.44 2.38 -7.80
CA ILE A 51 -3.11 1.05 -7.78
C ILE A 51 -2.48 0.10 -6.74
N GLY A 52 -1.28 0.38 -6.23
CA GLY A 52 -0.64 -0.37 -5.15
C GLY A 52 -1.38 -0.33 -3.82
N VAL A 53 -2.53 0.29 -3.76
CA VAL A 53 -3.41 0.30 -2.58
C VAL A 53 -4.14 -1.04 -2.38
N THR A 54 -4.29 -1.85 -3.42
CA THR A 54 -5.13 -3.05 -3.39
C THR A 54 -4.76 -4.09 -2.33
N PRO A 55 -3.49 -4.44 -2.08
CA PRO A 55 -3.15 -5.36 -1.00
C PRO A 55 -3.49 -4.81 0.39
N PHE A 56 -3.35 -3.50 0.58
CA PHE A 56 -3.71 -2.87 1.87
C PHE A 56 -5.22 -2.86 2.11
N ILE A 57 -6.04 -2.68 1.06
CA ILE A 57 -7.49 -2.84 1.17
C ILE A 57 -7.83 -4.27 1.59
N ALA A 58 -7.20 -5.29 0.99
CA ALA A 58 -7.43 -6.68 1.37
C ALA A 58 -7.02 -6.95 2.84
N TRP A 59 -5.92 -6.35 3.32
CA TRP A 59 -5.52 -6.43 4.71
C TRP A 59 -6.51 -5.75 5.65
N LEU A 60 -6.96 -4.54 5.34
CA LEU A 60 -7.97 -3.83 6.11
C LEU A 60 -9.29 -4.62 6.16
N GLU A 61 -9.74 -5.17 5.04
CA GLU A 61 -10.93 -6.01 4.97
C GLU A 61 -10.77 -7.27 5.85
N SER A 62 -9.58 -7.90 5.85
CA SER A 62 -9.32 -9.06 6.71
C SER A 62 -9.31 -8.71 8.21
N LEU A 63 -8.93 -7.49 8.57
CA LEU A 63 -8.89 -7.02 9.94
C LEU A 63 -10.28 -6.63 10.48
N GLN A 64 -11.28 -6.38 9.61
CA GLN A 64 -12.65 -6.11 10.07
C GLN A 64 -13.25 -7.28 10.87
N ALA A 65 -12.81 -8.51 10.59
CA ALA A 65 -13.29 -9.69 11.31
C ALA A 65 -12.69 -9.81 12.73
N VAL A 66 -11.51 -9.24 12.97
CA VAL A 66 -10.76 -9.31 14.23
C VAL A 66 -10.03 -7.98 14.47
N PRO A 67 -10.75 -6.88 14.73
CA PRO A 67 -10.17 -5.52 14.78
C PRO A 67 -9.08 -5.37 15.85
N GLU A 68 -9.19 -6.10 16.96
CA GLU A 68 -8.22 -6.11 18.07
C GLU A 68 -6.85 -6.70 17.66
N SER A 69 -6.79 -7.46 16.57
CA SER A 69 -5.54 -8.00 16.04
C SER A 69 -4.77 -7.00 15.15
N ALA A 70 -5.38 -5.83 14.87
CA ALA A 70 -4.76 -4.84 14.02
C ALA A 70 -3.53 -4.20 14.70
N PRO A 71 -2.35 -4.20 14.06
CA PRO A 71 -1.19 -3.51 14.59
C PRO A 71 -1.40 -1.98 14.60
N SER A 72 -0.54 -1.25 15.30
CA SER A 72 -0.48 0.20 15.17
C SER A 72 0.08 0.57 13.79
N VAL A 73 -0.71 1.21 12.94
CA VAL A 73 -0.40 1.47 11.52
C VAL A 73 -0.56 2.93 11.15
N GLU A 74 0.43 3.48 10.48
CA GLU A 74 0.33 4.69 9.67
C GLU A 74 0.16 4.26 8.20
N LEU A 75 -1.05 4.37 7.65
CA LEU A 75 -1.34 4.05 6.25
C LEU A 75 -1.29 5.30 5.38
N HIS A 76 -0.33 5.37 4.48
CA HIS A 76 -0.19 6.45 3.50
C HIS A 76 -0.68 6.02 2.12
N TYR A 77 -1.77 6.61 1.66
CA TYR A 77 -2.24 6.46 0.29
C TYR A 77 -1.74 7.63 -0.55
N CYS A 78 -0.75 7.38 -1.39
CA CYS A 78 -0.07 8.36 -2.24
C CYS A 78 -0.61 8.28 -3.66
N VAL A 79 -1.20 9.35 -4.15
CA VAL A 79 -1.72 9.50 -5.51
C VAL A 79 -1.25 10.84 -6.07
N ARG A 80 -1.46 11.08 -7.36
CA ARG A 80 -1.07 12.33 -7.98
C ARG A 80 -1.93 13.49 -7.48
N ASN A 81 -3.24 13.33 -7.54
CA ASN A 81 -4.24 14.34 -7.17
C ASN A 81 -5.53 13.67 -6.69
N SER A 82 -6.54 14.46 -6.36
CA SER A 82 -7.82 13.97 -5.85
C SER A 82 -8.61 13.13 -6.87
N GLN A 83 -8.46 13.38 -8.16
CA GLN A 83 -9.13 12.62 -9.23
C GLN A 83 -8.58 11.18 -9.33
N GLU A 84 -7.29 10.99 -9.01
CA GLU A 84 -6.67 9.66 -8.95
C GLU A 84 -6.93 8.92 -7.63
N ALA A 85 -7.52 9.58 -6.62
CA ALA A 85 -7.78 9.02 -5.30
C ALA A 85 -9.02 8.12 -5.25
N LEU A 86 -9.18 7.23 -6.22
CA LEU A 86 -10.38 6.40 -6.43
C LEU A 86 -10.77 5.54 -5.22
N PHE A 87 -9.81 5.16 -4.39
CA PHE A 87 -10.02 4.30 -3.23
C PHE A 87 -10.12 5.07 -1.91
N ALA A 88 -10.05 6.42 -1.93
CA ALA A 88 -10.03 7.23 -0.72
C ALA A 88 -11.27 7.05 0.15
N GLY A 89 -12.46 6.98 -0.45
CA GLY A 89 -13.72 6.72 0.26
C GLY A 89 -13.71 5.36 0.95
N ARG A 90 -13.34 4.30 0.21
CA ARG A 90 -13.27 2.93 0.76
C ARG A 90 -12.24 2.80 1.88
N LEU A 91 -11.09 3.47 1.76
CA LEU A 91 -10.07 3.45 2.80
C LEU A 91 -10.55 4.14 4.08
N ARG A 92 -11.25 5.28 3.98
CA ARG A 92 -11.83 5.96 5.16
C ARG A 92 -12.82 5.04 5.86
N GLU A 93 -13.78 4.48 5.12
CA GLU A 93 -14.77 3.55 5.66
C GLU A 93 -14.12 2.39 6.43
N LEU A 94 -13.10 1.73 5.83
CA LEU A 94 -12.41 0.62 6.46
C LEU A 94 -11.62 1.04 7.72
N CYS A 95 -10.99 2.21 7.69
CA CYS A 95 -10.19 2.69 8.82
C CYS A 95 -11.05 3.20 9.99
N GLU A 96 -12.30 3.64 9.76
CA GLU A 96 -13.23 4.06 10.83
C GLU A 96 -13.46 2.95 11.88
N HIS A 97 -13.40 1.69 11.47
CA HIS A 97 -13.59 0.54 12.34
C HIS A 97 -12.29 -0.05 12.92
N LEU A 98 -11.15 0.58 12.63
CA LEU A 98 -9.81 0.13 13.04
C LEU A 98 -9.05 1.26 13.74
N PRO A 99 -9.29 1.52 15.03
CA PRO A 99 -8.73 2.68 15.73
C PRO A 99 -7.20 2.68 15.83
N SER A 100 -6.56 1.54 15.63
CA SER A 100 -5.09 1.43 15.57
C SER A 100 -4.49 1.79 14.20
N VAL A 101 -5.33 2.10 13.20
CA VAL A 101 -4.91 2.45 11.84
C VAL A 101 -5.20 3.92 11.57
N THR A 102 -4.17 4.72 11.36
CA THR A 102 -4.29 6.13 10.96
C THR A 102 -4.09 6.26 9.45
N LEU A 103 -5.09 6.80 8.74
CA LEU A 103 -5.05 7.00 7.30
C LEU A 103 -4.57 8.40 6.93
N HIS A 104 -3.58 8.47 6.05
CA HIS A 104 -3.09 9.70 5.43
C HIS A 104 -3.23 9.61 3.90
N ILE A 105 -4.00 10.51 3.29
CA ILE A 105 -4.08 10.64 1.84
C ILE A 105 -3.15 11.76 1.41
N ARG A 106 -2.23 11.47 0.48
CA ARG A 106 -1.19 12.39 0.03
C ARG A 106 -1.30 12.63 -1.49
N TYR A 107 -1.29 13.89 -1.86
CA TYR A 107 -1.33 14.33 -3.26
C TYR A 107 0.04 14.82 -3.71
N SER A 108 0.68 14.08 -4.64
CA SER A 108 2.05 14.41 -5.06
C SER A 108 2.16 15.70 -5.89
N ASP A 109 1.09 16.13 -6.56
CA ASP A 109 1.06 17.40 -7.30
C ASP A 109 1.14 18.60 -6.34
N GLU A 110 0.67 18.45 -5.09
CA GLU A 110 0.67 19.51 -4.08
C GLU A 110 1.89 19.39 -3.14
N GLN A 111 2.23 18.17 -2.73
CA GLN A 111 3.17 17.89 -1.64
C GLN A 111 4.51 17.30 -2.13
N GLY A 112 4.63 17.05 -3.44
CA GLY A 112 5.75 16.34 -4.02
C GLY A 112 5.78 14.85 -3.69
N LYS A 113 6.81 14.15 -4.18
CA LYS A 113 7.00 12.72 -3.87
C LYS A 113 7.29 12.53 -2.38
N PRO A 114 6.65 11.54 -1.72
CA PRO A 114 6.82 11.33 -0.28
C PRO A 114 8.26 10.94 0.06
N LYS A 115 8.79 11.55 1.12
CA LYS A 115 10.07 11.18 1.75
C LYS A 115 9.80 10.37 3.02
N ALA A 116 10.76 9.55 3.44
CA ALA A 116 10.62 8.69 4.61
C ALA A 116 10.20 9.43 5.89
N ALA A 117 10.78 10.59 6.15
CA ALA A 117 10.42 11.43 7.32
C ALA A 117 8.95 11.90 7.28
N GLN A 118 8.41 12.18 6.08
CA GLN A 118 7.03 12.62 5.90
C GLN A 118 6.01 11.47 6.03
N LEU A 119 6.49 10.22 5.99
CA LEU A 119 5.70 9.00 6.15
C LEU A 119 5.78 8.45 7.59
N GLY A 120 6.23 9.24 8.55
CA GLY A 120 6.34 8.78 9.93
C GLY A 120 7.35 7.64 10.14
N VAL A 121 8.24 7.36 9.17
CA VAL A 121 9.24 6.29 9.30
C VAL A 121 10.42 6.81 10.12
N LEU A 122 10.18 6.93 11.42
CA LEU A 122 11.15 7.39 12.41
C LEU A 122 11.32 6.33 13.50
N LYS A 123 12.48 6.31 14.14
CA LYS A 123 12.70 5.51 15.34
C LYS A 123 11.74 5.92 16.46
N SER A 124 11.26 4.94 17.23
CA SER A 124 10.57 5.23 18.50
C SER A 124 11.55 5.80 19.52
N ALA A 125 11.02 6.29 20.65
CA ALA A 125 11.85 6.74 21.77
C ALA A 125 12.82 5.66 22.29
N GLU A 126 12.41 4.38 22.17
CA GLU A 126 13.24 3.20 22.53
C GLU A 126 14.21 2.79 21.40
N GLY A 127 14.37 3.61 20.36
CA GLY A 127 15.30 3.37 19.27
C GLY A 127 14.87 2.31 18.26
N ARG A 128 13.59 1.85 18.27
CA ARG A 128 13.07 0.83 17.37
C ARG A 128 12.51 1.44 16.09
N TRP A 129 12.84 0.84 14.94
CA TRP A 129 12.27 1.18 13.65
C TRP A 129 10.92 0.48 13.43
N PRO A 130 9.94 1.11 12.75
CA PRO A 130 8.74 0.43 12.28
C PRO A 130 9.07 -0.54 11.15
N SER A 131 8.22 -1.53 10.94
CA SER A 131 8.21 -2.30 9.68
C SER A 131 7.52 -1.45 8.60
N VAL A 132 8.15 -1.32 7.43
CA VAL A 132 7.61 -0.56 6.29
C VAL A 132 7.11 -1.54 5.23
N TRP A 133 5.87 -1.38 4.83
CA TRP A 133 5.24 -2.18 3.78
C TRP A 133 4.89 -1.27 2.61
N PHE A 134 5.51 -1.52 1.47
CA PHE A 134 5.38 -0.67 0.29
C PHE A 134 4.79 -1.45 -0.88
N CYS A 135 3.78 -0.88 -1.52
CA CYS A 135 3.27 -1.34 -2.80
C CYS A 135 3.03 -0.17 -3.74
N GLY A 136 3.68 -0.18 -4.91
CA GLY A 136 3.61 0.91 -5.88
C GLY A 136 4.77 0.90 -6.88
N PRO A 137 5.00 2.03 -7.57
CA PRO A 137 6.03 2.14 -8.61
C PRO A 137 7.45 1.91 -8.08
N GLN A 138 8.26 1.15 -8.83
CA GLN A 138 9.62 0.79 -8.45
C GLN A 138 10.51 2.01 -8.15
N GLY A 139 10.41 3.07 -8.97
CA GLY A 139 11.22 4.28 -8.75
C GLY A 139 10.95 4.98 -7.41
N LEU A 140 9.72 4.89 -6.89
CA LEU A 140 9.40 5.40 -5.54
C LEU A 140 9.96 4.48 -4.46
N ALA A 141 9.85 3.15 -4.64
CA ALA A 141 10.46 2.18 -3.73
C ALA A 141 11.97 2.40 -3.58
N ASP A 142 12.68 2.58 -4.69
CA ASP A 142 14.12 2.80 -4.71
C ASP A 142 14.51 4.12 -4.04
N SER A 143 13.70 5.16 -4.23
CA SER A 143 13.89 6.44 -3.55
C SER A 143 13.75 6.32 -2.04
N LEU A 144 12.66 5.68 -1.58
CA LEU A 144 12.41 5.45 -0.14
C LEU A 144 13.47 4.56 0.48
N ARG A 145 13.89 3.49 -0.20
CA ARG A 145 14.98 2.61 0.29
C ARG A 145 16.29 3.35 0.48
N ARG A 146 16.67 4.21 -0.47
CA ARG A 146 17.90 5.04 -0.34
C ARG A 146 17.80 5.99 0.84
N ASP A 147 16.64 6.62 1.00
CA ASP A 147 16.38 7.59 2.06
C ASP A 147 16.43 6.92 3.46
N LEU A 148 15.73 5.80 3.62
CA LEU A 148 15.70 5.00 4.84
C LEU A 148 17.08 4.43 5.21
N ARG A 149 17.83 3.95 4.20
CA ARG A 149 19.21 3.47 4.41
C ARG A 149 20.14 4.57 4.92
N ARG A 150 20.03 5.79 4.37
CA ARG A 150 20.81 6.95 4.84
C ARG A 150 20.48 7.32 6.28
N GLN A 151 19.25 7.09 6.72
CA GLN A 151 18.82 7.31 8.10
C GLN A 151 19.21 6.15 9.04
N GLY A 152 19.83 5.09 8.53
CA GLY A 152 20.27 3.92 9.31
C GLY A 152 19.19 2.86 9.56
N MET A 153 18.08 2.88 8.83
CA MET A 153 17.05 1.84 8.93
C MET A 153 17.55 0.52 8.32
N PRO A 154 17.45 -0.61 9.03
CA PRO A 154 17.75 -1.93 8.47
C PRO A 154 16.79 -2.29 7.34
N LEU A 155 17.30 -2.55 6.12
CA LEU A 155 16.46 -2.82 4.94
C LEU A 155 15.62 -4.11 5.04
N ARG A 156 15.93 -5.01 5.97
CA ARG A 156 15.07 -6.17 6.28
C ARG A 156 13.68 -5.78 6.83
N LEU A 157 13.54 -4.53 7.29
CA LEU A 157 12.26 -3.98 7.75
C LEU A 157 11.46 -3.30 6.62
N PHE A 158 12.02 -3.21 5.41
CA PHE A 158 11.35 -2.68 4.24
C PHE A 158 10.87 -3.83 3.35
N HIS A 159 9.57 -4.08 3.38
CA HIS A 159 8.90 -5.10 2.60
C HIS A 159 8.25 -4.45 1.38
N GLN A 160 8.40 -5.08 0.22
CA GLN A 160 7.85 -4.54 -1.03
C GLN A 160 7.12 -5.62 -1.81
N GLU A 161 5.92 -5.29 -2.26
CA GLU A 161 5.26 -6.01 -3.36
C GLU A 161 5.59 -5.30 -4.68
N ALA A 162 6.14 -6.04 -5.62
CA ALA A 162 6.52 -5.50 -6.91
C ALA A 162 5.49 -5.90 -7.98
N PHE A 163 4.72 -4.93 -8.47
CA PHE A 163 3.99 -5.12 -9.72
C PHE A 163 4.99 -5.07 -10.89
N ARG A 164 5.52 -6.22 -11.27
CA ARG A 164 6.26 -6.36 -12.52
C ARG A 164 5.28 -6.83 -13.57
N MET A 165 4.83 -5.91 -14.43
CA MET A 165 4.23 -6.32 -15.68
C MET A 165 5.36 -6.89 -16.56
N ARG A 166 5.25 -8.15 -16.94
CA ARG A 166 6.07 -8.78 -17.95
C ARG A 166 5.48 -8.53 -19.32
#